data_148a859ecbb3289a064ee8418b307bbb
#
_entry.id   148a859ecbb3289a064ee8418b307bbb
#
_cell.length_a   1.000
_cell.length_b   1.000
_cell.length_c   1.000
_cell.angle_alpha   90.00
_cell.angle_beta   90.00
_cell.angle_gamma   90.00
#
_symmetry.space_group_name_H-M   'P 1'
#
loop_
_entity.id
_entity.type
_entity.pdbx_description
1 polymer ?
#
loop_
_entity_poly.entity_id
_entity_poly.type
_entity_poly.pdbx_seq_one_letter_code
_entity_poly.pdbx_strand_id
1 'polypeptide(L)'
;MTGLVLVSSMMKNPAVSVENMANGGQMTTAAFAQIPYIGPLILMISIVTFAYSTILGWSYYGERAAEYLLGKKAILPYKVLFIAVVVCAPVLALDLVWTIADVLNAFMAIPNLIAVLLLSGVIAAETKHYLQHLDEKDESEIPVVDR
;
A
#
# COMPACT_ATOMS: atom_id res chain seq x y z
N MET A 1 -4.01 -2.85 -12.86
CA MET A 1 -3.27 -2.75 -14.15
C MET A 1 -2.29 -3.91 -14.33
N THR A 2 -1.37 -4.17 -13.40
CA THR A 2 -0.36 -5.24 -13.54
C THR A 2 -0.97 -6.62 -13.84
N GLY A 3 -2.06 -7.01 -13.16
CA GLY A 3 -2.73 -8.29 -13.41
C GLY A 3 -3.26 -8.44 -14.85
N LEU A 4 -3.82 -7.37 -15.42
CA LEU A 4 -4.29 -7.40 -16.83
C LEU A 4 -3.12 -7.57 -17.82
N VAL A 5 -1.99 -6.92 -17.54
CA VAL A 5 -0.77 -7.07 -18.37
C VAL A 5 -0.25 -8.51 -18.30
N LEU A 6 -0.24 -9.11 -17.10
CA LEU A 6 0.17 -10.49 -16.91
C LEU A 6 -0.74 -11.47 -17.67
N VAL A 7 -2.05 -11.36 -17.50
CA VAL A 7 -3.04 -12.20 -18.21
C VAL A 7 -2.89 -12.06 -19.73
N SER A 8 -2.77 -10.84 -20.24
CA SER A 8 -2.54 -10.59 -21.68
C SER A 8 -1.21 -11.19 -22.17
N SER A 9 -0.16 -11.14 -21.36
CA SER A 9 1.13 -11.76 -21.66
C SER A 9 1.06 -13.28 -21.70
N MET A 10 0.33 -13.89 -20.75
CA MET A 10 0.09 -15.34 -20.70
C MET A 10 -0.68 -15.83 -21.93
N MET A 11 -1.67 -15.06 -22.38
CA MET A 11 -2.44 -15.40 -23.58
C MET A 11 -1.59 -15.37 -24.87
N LYS A 12 -0.59 -14.49 -24.92
CA LYS A 12 0.33 -14.38 -26.09
C LYS A 12 1.50 -15.34 -26.03
N ASN A 13 1.98 -15.66 -24.85
CA ASN A 13 3.16 -16.49 -24.66
C ASN A 13 2.94 -17.48 -23.51
N PRO A 14 2.67 -18.77 -23.83
CA PRO A 14 2.44 -19.81 -22.81
C PRO A 14 3.64 -20.06 -21.88
N ALA A 15 4.84 -19.62 -22.24
CA ALA A 15 6.01 -19.72 -21.37
C ALA A 15 5.90 -18.80 -20.13
N VAL A 16 5.07 -17.75 -20.21
CA VAL A 16 4.74 -16.86 -19.08
C VAL A 16 3.49 -17.41 -18.41
N SER A 17 3.62 -18.48 -17.64
CA SER A 17 2.50 -19.12 -16.94
C SER A 17 2.78 -19.28 -15.46
N VAL A 18 1.72 -19.39 -14.66
CA VAL A 18 1.82 -19.63 -13.22
C VAL A 18 2.57 -20.93 -12.90
N GLU A 19 2.43 -21.93 -13.78
CA GLU A 19 3.06 -23.25 -13.61
C GLU A 19 4.58 -23.21 -13.83
N ASN A 20 5.07 -22.30 -14.67
CA ASN A 20 6.47 -22.22 -15.07
C ASN A 20 7.28 -21.18 -14.25
N MET A 21 6.63 -20.38 -13.41
CA MET A 21 7.26 -19.27 -12.69
C MET A 21 7.11 -19.43 -11.19
N ALA A 22 8.22 -19.34 -10.45
CA ALA A 22 8.25 -19.58 -9.01
C ALA A 22 7.53 -18.47 -8.19
N ASN A 23 7.43 -17.26 -8.71
CA ASN A 23 6.77 -16.16 -8.02
C ASN A 23 6.30 -15.04 -8.98
N GLY A 24 5.42 -14.14 -8.48
CA GLY A 24 4.85 -13.04 -9.25
C GLY A 24 5.88 -12.03 -9.79
N GLY A 25 7.02 -11.88 -9.13
CA GLY A 25 8.12 -11.04 -9.60
C GLY A 25 8.74 -11.57 -10.88
N GLN A 26 8.96 -12.89 -10.97
CA GLN A 26 9.46 -13.53 -12.19
C GLN A 26 8.45 -13.42 -13.33
N MET A 27 7.16 -13.59 -13.05
CA MET A 27 6.10 -13.41 -14.05
C MET A 27 6.09 -11.99 -14.61
N THR A 28 6.19 -10.98 -13.73
CA THR A 28 6.24 -9.58 -14.15
C THR A 28 7.48 -9.30 -14.99
N THR A 29 8.63 -9.79 -14.58
CA THR A 29 9.88 -9.64 -15.34
C THR A 29 9.79 -10.28 -16.72
N ALA A 30 9.25 -11.49 -16.81
CA ALA A 30 9.05 -12.20 -18.09
C ALA A 30 8.04 -11.49 -19.00
N ALA A 31 6.98 -10.90 -18.44
CA ALA A 31 6.02 -10.12 -19.21
C ALA A 31 6.65 -8.86 -19.82
N PHE A 32 7.44 -8.11 -19.03
CA PHE A 32 8.14 -6.91 -19.52
C PHE A 32 9.28 -7.26 -20.47
N ALA A 33 9.94 -8.41 -20.34
CA ALA A 33 10.99 -8.86 -21.23
C ALA A 33 10.49 -9.11 -22.68
N GLN A 34 9.17 -9.21 -22.90
CA GLN A 34 8.61 -9.29 -24.25
C GLN A 34 8.78 -7.99 -25.05
N ILE A 35 9.06 -6.86 -24.38
CA ILE A 35 9.41 -5.60 -25.02
C ILE A 35 10.94 -5.49 -24.98
N PRO A 36 11.64 -5.73 -26.12
CA PRO A 36 13.10 -5.77 -26.12
C PRO A 36 13.70 -4.41 -25.72
N TYR A 37 14.77 -4.45 -24.97
CA TYR A 37 15.58 -3.31 -24.47
C TYR A 37 14.86 -2.37 -23.50
N ILE A 38 13.66 -1.89 -23.83
CA ILE A 38 12.93 -0.85 -23.07
C ILE A 38 12.15 -1.47 -21.90
N GLY A 39 11.59 -2.66 -22.07
CA GLY A 39 10.75 -3.30 -21.05
C GLY A 39 11.46 -3.53 -19.73
N PRO A 40 12.61 -4.21 -19.70
CA PRO A 40 13.38 -4.43 -18.45
C PRO A 40 13.85 -3.11 -17.80
N LEU A 41 14.22 -2.11 -18.60
CA LEU A 41 14.64 -0.80 -18.09
C LEU A 41 13.49 -0.07 -17.39
N ILE A 42 12.32 -0.01 -18.03
CA ILE A 42 11.12 0.60 -17.44
C ILE A 42 10.74 -0.13 -16.17
N LEU A 43 10.75 -1.47 -16.18
CA LEU A 43 10.41 -2.27 -15.00
C LEU A 43 11.37 -1.96 -13.84
N MET A 44 12.66 -1.92 -14.08
CA MET A 44 13.68 -1.62 -13.07
C MET A 44 13.46 -0.23 -12.44
N ILE A 45 13.30 0.80 -13.26
CA ILE A 45 13.04 2.17 -12.77
C ILE A 45 11.74 2.23 -11.98
N SER A 46 10.70 1.59 -12.48
CA SER A 46 9.38 1.55 -11.81
C SER A 46 9.44 0.86 -10.46
N ILE A 47 10.12 -0.29 -10.35
CA ILE A 47 10.28 -1.01 -9.08
C ILE A 47 11.04 -0.16 -8.07
N VAL A 48 12.15 0.45 -8.46
CA VAL A 48 12.95 1.30 -7.56
C VAL A 48 12.14 2.49 -7.07
N THR A 49 11.47 3.20 -7.98
CA THR A 49 10.65 4.37 -7.64
C THR A 49 9.47 3.99 -6.76
N PHE A 50 8.80 2.89 -7.08
CA PHE A 50 7.66 2.40 -6.30
C PHE A 50 8.07 1.92 -4.90
N ALA A 51 9.16 1.16 -4.80
CA ALA A 51 9.67 0.70 -3.50
C ALA A 51 10.07 1.89 -2.61
N TYR A 52 10.79 2.87 -3.18
CA TYR A 52 11.21 4.06 -2.46
C TYR A 52 10.01 4.88 -1.96
N SER A 53 9.03 5.17 -2.83
CA SER A 53 7.83 5.91 -2.45
C SER A 53 6.99 5.18 -1.40
N THR A 54 6.93 3.85 -1.48
CA THR A 54 6.22 3.00 -0.53
C THR A 54 6.89 3.05 0.85
N ILE A 55 8.21 2.91 0.91
CA ILE A 55 8.97 3.01 2.18
C ILE A 55 8.74 4.38 2.83
N LEU A 56 8.80 5.47 2.06
CA LEU A 56 8.56 6.82 2.58
C LEU A 56 7.12 6.98 3.10
N GLY A 57 6.13 6.54 2.32
CA GLY A 57 4.72 6.62 2.70
C GLY A 57 4.41 5.85 3.99
N TRP A 58 4.83 4.60 4.08
CA TRP A 58 4.62 3.77 5.27
C TRP A 58 5.39 4.27 6.48
N SER A 59 6.61 4.80 6.29
CA SER A 59 7.36 5.44 7.36
C SER A 59 6.59 6.62 7.96
N TYR A 60 6.01 7.46 7.11
CA TYR A 60 5.21 8.61 7.53
C TYR A 60 3.94 8.19 8.29
N TYR A 61 3.17 7.24 7.75
CA TYR A 61 1.96 6.75 8.43
C TYR A 61 2.25 6.13 9.78
N GLY A 62 3.29 5.32 9.86
CA GLY A 62 3.67 4.73 11.14
C GLY A 62 4.22 5.75 12.14
N GLU A 63 4.93 6.79 11.67
CA GLU A 63 5.36 7.91 12.52
C GLU A 63 4.16 8.64 13.14
N ARG A 64 3.12 8.93 12.33
CA ARG A 64 1.90 9.56 12.83
C ARG A 64 1.13 8.68 13.80
N ALA A 65 1.05 7.38 13.53
CA ALA A 65 0.44 6.44 14.47
C ALA A 65 1.20 6.34 15.79
N ALA A 66 2.52 6.28 15.73
CA ALA A 66 3.38 6.25 16.92
C ALA A 66 3.28 7.55 17.74
N GLU A 67 3.25 8.70 17.07
CA GLU A 67 3.05 10.01 17.70
C GLU A 67 1.70 10.10 18.41
N TYR A 68 0.64 9.61 17.77
CA TYR A 68 -0.70 9.62 18.35
C TYR A 68 -0.81 8.75 19.61
N LEU A 69 -0.23 7.55 19.59
CA LEU A 69 -0.34 6.58 20.68
C LEU A 69 0.62 6.86 21.84
N LEU A 70 1.84 7.25 21.54
CA LEU A 70 2.96 7.33 22.51
C LEU A 70 3.53 8.74 22.68
N GLY A 71 3.01 9.69 21.89
CA GLY A 71 3.46 11.07 21.93
C GLY A 71 4.74 11.33 21.12
N LYS A 72 5.13 12.61 21.04
CA LYS A 72 6.26 13.08 20.20
C LYS A 72 7.61 12.40 20.50
N LYS A 73 7.81 11.90 21.71
CA LYS A 73 9.06 11.21 22.09
C LYS A 73 9.23 9.85 21.41
N ALA A 74 8.14 9.26 20.90
CA ALA A 74 8.16 7.96 20.20
C ALA A 74 8.64 8.05 18.75
N ILE A 75 8.70 9.24 18.18
CA ILE A 75 9.08 9.42 16.77
C ILE A 75 10.50 8.91 16.49
N LEU A 76 11.46 9.30 17.35
CA LEU A 76 12.85 8.91 17.16
C LEU A 76 13.08 7.40 17.28
N PRO A 77 12.64 6.72 18.34
CA PRO A 77 12.81 5.26 18.43
C PRO A 77 12.06 4.51 17.33
N TYR A 78 10.87 4.99 16.93
CA TYR A 78 10.16 4.43 15.78
C TYR A 78 10.98 4.50 14.48
N LYS A 79 11.55 5.66 14.15
CA LYS A 79 12.40 5.85 12.96
C LYS A 79 13.61 4.93 12.97
N VAL A 80 14.29 4.82 14.10
CA VAL A 80 15.45 3.93 14.22
C VAL A 80 15.06 2.48 14.01
N LEU A 81 13.96 2.04 14.63
CA LEU A 81 13.45 0.68 14.46
C LEU A 81 13.02 0.42 13.00
N PHE A 82 12.31 1.36 12.39
CA PHE A 82 11.87 1.25 11.00
C PHE A 82 13.04 1.09 10.03
N ILE A 83 14.08 1.95 10.17
CA ILE A 83 15.29 1.87 9.34
C ILE A 83 16.01 0.52 9.56
N ALA A 84 16.14 0.08 10.82
CA ALA A 84 16.77 -1.20 11.11
C ALA A 84 16.03 -2.37 10.43
N VAL A 85 14.69 -2.38 10.47
CA VAL A 85 13.88 -3.40 9.78
C VAL A 85 14.06 -3.33 8.27
N VAL A 86 14.03 -2.14 7.67
CA VAL A 86 14.23 -1.97 6.22
C VAL A 86 15.61 -2.49 5.78
N VAL A 87 16.66 -2.24 6.57
CA VAL A 87 18.02 -2.71 6.27
C VAL A 87 18.14 -4.23 6.43
N CYS A 88 17.46 -4.82 7.41
CA CYS A 88 17.49 -6.25 7.66
C CYS A 88 16.57 -7.06 6.72
N ALA A 89 15.53 -6.43 6.17
CA ALA A 89 14.52 -7.11 5.36
C ALA A 89 15.09 -7.93 4.18
N PRO A 90 16.09 -7.47 3.40
CA PRO A 90 16.65 -8.23 2.29
C PRO A 90 17.37 -9.53 2.68
N VAL A 91 17.71 -9.71 3.96
CA VAL A 91 18.38 -10.91 4.47
C VAL A 91 17.38 -11.99 4.85
N LEU A 92 16.11 -11.63 5.04
CA LEU A 92 15.05 -12.54 5.42
C LEU A 92 14.56 -13.36 4.22
N ALA A 93 14.14 -14.60 4.48
CA ALA A 93 13.48 -15.41 3.46
C ALA A 93 12.16 -14.74 3.03
N LEU A 94 11.91 -14.70 1.73
CA LEU A 94 10.74 -14.04 1.15
C LEU A 94 9.43 -14.59 1.73
N ASP A 95 9.32 -15.90 1.90
CA ASP A 95 8.13 -16.56 2.44
C ASP A 95 7.85 -16.15 3.89
N LEU A 96 8.93 -15.97 4.69
CA LEU A 96 8.80 -15.47 6.06
C LEU A 96 8.25 -14.05 6.09
N VAL A 97 8.75 -13.18 5.21
CA VAL A 97 8.30 -11.78 5.11
C VAL A 97 6.82 -11.73 4.73
N TRP A 98 6.37 -12.54 3.76
CA TRP A 98 4.97 -12.62 3.36
C TRP A 98 4.09 -13.15 4.49
N THR A 99 4.50 -14.20 5.18
CA THR A 99 3.75 -14.76 6.31
C THR A 99 3.57 -13.73 7.43
N ILE A 100 4.62 -13.00 7.79
CA ILE A 100 4.54 -11.94 8.80
C ILE A 100 3.60 -10.83 8.34
N ALA A 101 3.70 -10.40 7.07
CA ALA A 101 2.84 -9.36 6.51
C ALA A 101 1.36 -9.77 6.53
N ASP A 102 1.04 -11.00 6.17
CA ASP A 102 -0.34 -11.51 6.17
C ASP A 102 -0.93 -11.57 7.58
N VAL A 103 -0.16 -12.02 8.56
CA VAL A 103 -0.59 -12.06 9.97
C VAL A 103 -0.85 -10.64 10.50
N LEU A 104 0.06 -9.69 10.24
CA LEU A 104 -0.12 -8.30 10.66
C LEU A 104 -1.30 -7.62 9.96
N ASN A 105 -1.51 -7.90 8.68
CA ASN A 105 -2.67 -7.42 7.93
C ASN A 105 -3.98 -7.97 8.52
N ALA A 106 -4.03 -9.24 8.91
CA ALA A 106 -5.20 -9.83 9.55
C ALA A 106 -5.52 -9.13 10.89
N PHE A 107 -4.50 -8.86 11.72
CA PHE A 107 -4.68 -8.11 12.96
C PHE A 107 -5.16 -6.68 12.73
N MET A 108 -4.74 -6.04 11.65
CA MET A 108 -5.18 -4.69 11.29
C MET A 108 -6.61 -4.70 10.73
N ALA A 109 -7.00 -5.73 10.02
CA ALA A 109 -8.32 -5.83 9.40
C ALA A 109 -9.46 -5.93 10.42
N ILE A 110 -9.26 -6.65 11.53
CA ILE A 110 -10.29 -6.86 12.56
C ILE A 110 -10.77 -5.54 13.17
N PRO A 111 -9.92 -4.71 13.80
CA PRO A 111 -10.37 -3.45 14.39
C PRO A 111 -10.88 -2.46 13.34
N ASN A 112 -10.31 -2.46 12.14
CA ASN A 112 -10.78 -1.61 11.06
C ASN A 112 -12.20 -1.98 10.60
N LEU A 113 -12.49 -3.27 10.45
CA LEU A 113 -13.82 -3.75 10.09
C LEU A 113 -14.86 -3.38 11.17
N ILE A 114 -14.53 -3.56 12.45
CA ILE A 114 -15.38 -3.16 13.57
C ILE A 114 -15.66 -1.65 13.52
N ALA A 115 -14.64 -0.83 13.33
CA ALA A 115 -14.78 0.62 13.26
C ALA A 115 -15.68 1.04 12.07
N VAL A 116 -15.48 0.46 10.89
CA VAL A 116 -16.27 0.76 9.68
C VAL A 116 -17.75 0.36 9.90
N LEU A 117 -18.02 -0.80 10.50
CA LEU A 117 -19.37 -1.24 10.79
C LEU A 117 -20.07 -0.33 11.80
N LEU A 118 -19.39 0.06 12.87
CA LEU A 118 -19.95 0.96 13.88
C LEU A 118 -20.21 2.37 13.33
N LEU A 119 -19.34 2.87 12.44
CA LEU A 119 -19.47 4.21 11.85
C LEU A 119 -20.32 4.23 10.58
N SER A 120 -20.77 3.09 10.08
CA SER A 120 -21.53 3.00 8.82
C SER A 120 -22.80 3.88 8.82
N GLY A 121 -23.52 3.94 9.95
CA GLY A 121 -24.69 4.80 10.12
C GLY A 121 -24.37 6.29 10.05
N VAL A 122 -23.24 6.71 10.64
CA VAL A 122 -22.78 8.10 10.60
C VAL A 122 -22.38 8.47 9.18
N ILE A 123 -21.63 7.61 8.48
CA ILE A 123 -21.23 7.83 7.09
C ILE A 123 -22.44 7.96 6.17
N ALA A 124 -23.46 7.12 6.35
CA ALA A 124 -24.70 7.18 5.57
C ALA A 124 -25.46 8.49 5.82
N ALA A 125 -25.56 8.93 7.08
CA ALA A 125 -26.21 10.18 7.45
C ALA A 125 -25.49 11.40 6.86
N GLU A 126 -24.17 11.47 7.00
CA GLU A 126 -23.34 12.55 6.45
C GLU A 126 -23.38 12.59 4.92
N THR A 127 -23.32 11.43 4.27
CA THR A 127 -23.46 11.32 2.81
C THR A 127 -24.82 11.84 2.35
N LYS A 128 -25.90 11.48 3.04
CA LYS A 128 -27.25 11.98 2.72
C LYS A 128 -27.34 13.48 2.92
N HIS A 129 -26.81 13.99 4.01
CA HIS A 129 -26.76 15.42 4.30
C HIS A 129 -26.01 16.18 3.21
N TYR A 130 -24.82 15.71 2.83
CA TYR A 130 -24.02 16.28 1.75
C TYR A 130 -24.78 16.32 0.41
N LEU A 131 -25.41 15.20 0.05
CA LEU A 131 -26.17 15.11 -1.22
C LEU A 131 -27.38 16.04 -1.26
N GLN A 132 -27.99 16.32 -0.10
CA GLN A 132 -29.14 17.25 0.00
C GLN A 132 -28.72 18.73 -0.10
N HIS A 133 -27.47 19.06 0.25
CA HIS A 133 -26.95 20.44 0.29
C HIS A 133 -25.92 20.72 -0.82
N LEU A 134 -25.86 19.86 -1.85
CA LEU A 134 -24.93 20.03 -2.98
C LEU A 134 -25.09 21.34 -3.74
N ASP A 135 -26.30 21.88 -3.79
CA ASP A 135 -26.63 23.12 -4.52
C ASP A 135 -26.48 24.38 -3.63
N GLU A 136 -26.37 24.23 -2.33
CA GLU A 136 -26.05 25.31 -1.44
C GLU A 136 -24.54 25.58 -1.53
N LYS A 137 -24.17 26.71 -2.13
CA LYS A 137 -22.79 27.20 -2.03
C LYS A 137 -22.55 27.58 -0.58
N ASP A 138 -22.11 26.60 0.19
CA ASP A 138 -21.75 26.80 1.58
C ASP A 138 -20.45 27.61 1.61
N GLU A 139 -20.57 28.92 1.76
CA GLU A 139 -19.45 29.81 2.08
C GLU A 139 -19.05 29.72 3.56
N SER A 140 -19.56 28.70 4.26
CA SER A 140 -19.16 28.46 5.64
C SER A 140 -17.67 28.11 5.69
N GLU A 141 -16.95 28.85 6.50
CA GLU A 141 -15.52 28.65 6.74
C GLU A 141 -15.24 27.18 7.07
N ILE A 142 -14.34 26.57 6.31
CA ILE A 142 -13.82 25.24 6.63
C ILE A 142 -13.32 25.32 8.08
N PRO A 143 -13.86 24.51 9.02
CA PRO A 143 -13.43 24.57 10.39
C PRO A 143 -11.93 24.28 10.45
N VAL A 144 -11.15 25.33 10.67
CA VAL A 144 -9.71 25.22 10.89
C VAL A 144 -9.58 24.61 12.28
N VAL A 145 -9.15 23.37 12.35
CA VAL A 145 -8.79 22.74 13.63
C VAL A 145 -7.58 23.48 14.14
N ASP A 146 -7.79 24.34 15.13
CA ASP A 146 -6.71 25.00 15.87
C ASP A 146 -5.80 23.94 16.47
N ARG A 147 -4.50 24.03 16.12
CA ARG A 147 -3.45 23.09 16.55
C ARG A 147 -2.91 23.45 17.93
#